data_d5ce71ab6ad50460e7d0ed3d27dedd97
#
_entry.id   d5ce71ab6ad50460e7d0ed3d27dedd97
#
_cell.length_a   1.000
_cell.length_b   1.000
_cell.length_c   1.000
_cell.angle_alpha   90.00
_cell.angle_beta   90.00
_cell.angle_gamma   90.00
#
_symmetry.space_group_name_H-M   'P 1'
#
loop_
_entity.id
_entity.type
_entity.pdbx_description
1 polymer ?
#
loop_
_entity_poly.entity_id
_entity_poly.type
_entity_poly.pdbx_seq_one_letter_code
_entity_poly.pdbx_strand_id
1 'polypeptide(L)'
;MAGNNENKGIAMNTDNTKAQMRKGILEYCILAILSRSSCYAVDIINELKKAEVIVVEGTLYPLLTRQKNAGLLSYRWEESPQGPPRKYYELTELGKIYLKELDKAWDELVESVNQIRDRK
;
A
#
# COMPACT_ATOMS: atom_id res chain seq x y z
N MET A 1 27.04 20.21 -8.86
CA MET A 1 27.25 19.69 -8.47
C MET A 1 27.76 18.95 -8.82
N ALA A 2 28.07 19.25 -9.19
CA ALA A 2 28.81 18.37 -9.24
C ALA A 2 28.60 17.34 -8.31
N GLY A 3 28.03 17.61 -7.32
CA GLY A 3 27.73 16.58 -6.40
C GLY A 3 27.11 15.39 -7.04
N ASN A 4 26.45 15.59 -8.13
CA ASN A 4 25.82 14.48 -8.80
C ASN A 4 26.80 13.50 -9.38
N ASN A 5 27.89 13.99 -9.95
CA ASN A 5 28.87 13.09 -10.52
C ASN A 5 29.58 12.32 -9.44
N GLU A 6 29.88 12.98 -8.38
CA GLU A 6 30.49 12.30 -7.25
C GLU A 6 29.57 11.23 -6.70
N ASN A 7 28.30 11.56 -6.62
CA ASN A 7 27.32 10.59 -6.13
C ASN A 7 27.20 9.41 -7.05
N LYS A 8 27.36 9.62 -8.34
CA LYS A 8 27.32 8.49 -9.25
C LYS A 8 28.49 7.54 -9.04
N GLY A 9 29.68 8.12 -8.79
CA GLY A 9 30.84 7.29 -8.57
C GLY A 9 30.76 6.50 -7.29
N ILE A 10 30.11 7.06 -6.28
CA ILE A 10 29.97 6.41 -5.00
C ILE A 10 28.52 6.34 -4.62
N ALA A 11 27.68 6.20 -5.63
CA ALA A 11 26.25 6.26 -5.46
C ALA A 11 25.77 5.30 -4.39
N MET A 12 25.00 5.82 -3.50
CA MET A 12 24.38 5.00 -2.47
C MET A 12 23.16 4.32 -3.04
N ASN A 13 23.06 3.06 -2.76
CA ASN A 13 21.88 2.30 -3.14
C ASN A 13 20.86 2.46 -2.04
N THR A 14 19.87 3.31 -2.28
CA THR A 14 18.81 3.57 -1.30
C THR A 14 17.59 2.68 -1.54
N ASP A 15 17.67 1.73 -2.47
CA ASP A 15 16.50 0.95 -2.85
C ASP A 15 15.93 0.16 -1.70
N ASN A 16 16.78 -0.44 -0.86
CA ASN A 16 16.31 -1.20 0.29
C ASN A 16 15.58 -0.32 1.29
N THR A 17 16.12 0.86 1.56
CA THR A 17 15.50 1.79 2.52
C THR A 17 14.15 2.26 1.99
N LYS A 18 14.10 2.62 0.71
CA LYS A 18 12.84 3.04 0.11
C LYS A 18 11.81 1.91 0.13
N ALA A 19 12.24 0.69 -0.15
CA ALA A 19 11.36 -0.46 -0.10
C ALA A 19 10.79 -0.67 1.31
N GLN A 20 11.63 -0.48 2.33
CA GLN A 20 11.18 -0.61 3.71
C GLN A 20 10.15 0.48 4.06
N MET A 21 10.38 1.69 3.60
CA MET A 21 9.42 2.78 3.82
C MET A 21 8.08 2.44 3.17
N ARG A 22 8.11 1.99 1.91
CA ARG A 22 6.87 1.61 1.21
C ARG A 22 6.19 0.45 1.89
N LYS A 23 6.95 -0.53 2.34
CA LYS A 23 6.39 -1.70 3.00
C LYS A 23 5.61 -1.32 4.25
N GLY A 24 6.10 -0.31 4.96
CA GLY A 24 5.42 0.14 6.18
C GLY A 24 4.05 0.74 5.93
N ILE A 25 3.81 1.30 4.75
CA ILE A 25 2.53 1.93 4.45
C ILE A 25 1.66 1.10 3.52
N LEU A 26 2.15 -0.04 3.05
CA LEU A 26 1.47 -0.78 2.00
C LEU A 26 0.10 -1.28 2.45
N GLU A 27 0.01 -1.81 3.65
CA GLU A 27 -1.26 -2.29 4.17
C GLU A 27 -2.28 -1.16 4.31
N TYR A 28 -1.83 0.00 4.74
CA TYR A 28 -2.68 1.18 4.81
C TYR A 28 -3.20 1.55 3.41
N CYS A 29 -2.33 1.53 2.41
CA CYS A 29 -2.72 1.86 1.04
C CYS A 29 -3.74 0.88 0.48
N ILE A 30 -3.60 -0.41 0.80
CA ILE A 30 -4.57 -1.42 0.37
C ILE A 30 -5.96 -1.09 0.93
N LEU A 31 -6.03 -0.79 2.22
CA LEU A 31 -7.32 -0.46 2.84
C LEU A 31 -7.90 0.82 2.25
N ALA A 32 -7.05 1.81 1.98
CA ALA A 32 -7.49 3.07 1.40
C ALA A 32 -8.08 2.86 0.00
N ILE A 33 -7.44 2.01 -0.80
CA ILE A 33 -7.94 1.69 -2.13
C ILE A 33 -9.31 1.03 -2.02
N LEU A 34 -9.44 0.06 -1.13
CA LEU A 34 -10.70 -0.66 -0.97
C LEU A 34 -11.80 0.20 -0.35
N SER A 35 -11.44 1.29 0.32
CA SER A 35 -12.45 2.20 0.86
C SER A 35 -13.16 2.97 -0.24
N ARG A 36 -12.53 3.12 -1.41
CA ARG A 36 -13.15 3.84 -2.53
C ARG A 36 -14.05 2.94 -3.34
N SER A 37 -13.68 1.69 -3.52
CA SER A 37 -14.54 0.73 -4.18
C SER A 37 -13.97 -0.68 -3.99
N SER A 38 -14.86 -1.64 -3.92
CA SER A 38 -14.46 -3.04 -3.91
C SER A 38 -13.83 -3.40 -5.26
N CYS A 39 -12.87 -4.31 -5.25
CA CYS A 39 -12.16 -4.63 -6.47
C CYS A 39 -11.38 -5.93 -6.36
N TYR A 40 -10.83 -6.35 -7.49
CA TYR A 40 -9.98 -7.53 -7.58
C TYR A 40 -8.55 -7.19 -7.20
N ALA A 41 -7.76 -8.22 -6.92
CA ALA A 41 -6.34 -8.02 -6.58
C ALA A 41 -5.59 -7.29 -7.68
N VAL A 42 -5.91 -7.59 -8.95
CA VAL A 42 -5.23 -6.92 -10.06
C VAL A 42 -5.53 -5.42 -10.07
N ASP A 43 -6.72 -5.02 -9.65
CA ASP A 43 -7.06 -3.61 -9.57
C ASP A 43 -6.27 -2.91 -8.46
N ILE A 44 -6.10 -3.60 -7.33
CA ILE A 44 -5.29 -3.06 -6.24
C ILE A 44 -3.86 -2.83 -6.71
N ILE A 45 -3.30 -3.82 -7.40
CA ILE A 45 -1.95 -3.70 -7.93
C ILE A 45 -1.84 -2.53 -8.88
N ASN A 46 -2.81 -2.38 -9.77
CA ASN A 46 -2.78 -1.27 -10.73
C ASN A 46 -2.86 0.09 -10.04
N GLU A 47 -3.68 0.22 -9.01
CA GLU A 47 -3.75 1.47 -8.25
C GLU A 47 -2.45 1.79 -7.56
N LEU A 48 -1.81 0.77 -6.98
CA LEU A 48 -0.52 0.97 -6.33
C LEU A 48 0.55 1.39 -7.34
N LYS A 49 0.54 0.79 -8.52
CA LYS A 49 1.48 1.17 -9.58
C LYS A 49 1.25 2.58 -10.06
N LYS A 50 -0.01 2.96 -10.24
CA LYS A 50 -0.34 4.32 -10.67
C LYS A 50 0.15 5.36 -9.67
N ALA A 51 0.08 5.05 -8.41
CA ALA A 51 0.54 5.95 -7.35
C ALA A 51 2.04 5.81 -7.11
N GLU A 52 2.71 4.97 -7.88
CA GLU A 52 4.15 4.73 -7.76
C GLU A 52 4.55 4.13 -6.42
N VAL A 53 3.60 3.46 -5.77
CA VAL A 53 3.89 2.61 -4.63
C VAL A 53 4.11 1.22 -5.21
N ILE A 54 5.32 0.96 -5.64
CA ILE A 54 5.64 -0.25 -6.38
C ILE A 54 5.63 -1.46 -5.46
N VAL A 55 4.92 -2.51 -5.88
CA VAL A 55 4.86 -3.75 -5.14
C VAL A 55 4.81 -4.90 -6.14
N VAL A 56 5.51 -5.98 -5.83
CA VAL A 56 5.40 -7.19 -6.63
C VAL A 56 4.19 -7.98 -6.15
N GLU A 57 3.56 -8.69 -7.08
CA GLU A 57 2.33 -9.42 -6.77
C GLU A 57 2.52 -10.40 -5.63
N GLY A 58 3.69 -11.05 -5.58
CA GLY A 58 3.98 -11.99 -4.51
C GLY A 58 3.97 -11.38 -3.12
N THR A 59 4.15 -10.07 -3.02
CA THR A 59 4.07 -9.36 -1.75
C THR A 59 2.63 -9.02 -1.38
N LEU A 60 1.81 -8.74 -2.39
CA LEU A 60 0.44 -8.31 -2.16
C LEU A 60 -0.44 -9.40 -1.56
N TYR A 61 -0.39 -10.61 -2.14
CA TYR A 61 -1.31 -11.67 -1.72
C TYR A 61 -1.17 -12.06 -0.25
N PRO A 62 0.04 -12.19 0.30
CA PRO A 62 0.16 -12.45 1.74
C PRO A 62 -0.44 -11.34 2.60
N LEU A 63 -0.36 -10.08 2.15
CA LEU A 63 -0.94 -8.98 2.90
C LEU A 63 -2.47 -9.02 2.86
N LEU A 64 -3.04 -9.35 1.71
CA LEU A 64 -4.48 -9.51 1.60
C LEU A 64 -4.98 -10.62 2.51
N THR A 65 -4.27 -11.75 2.54
CA THR A 65 -4.61 -12.86 3.40
C THR A 65 -4.55 -12.45 4.87
N ARG A 66 -3.50 -11.73 5.25
CA ARG A 66 -3.34 -11.30 6.63
C ARG A 66 -4.47 -10.34 7.04
N GLN A 67 -4.81 -9.41 6.18
CA GLN A 67 -5.87 -8.44 6.48
C GLN A 67 -7.24 -9.12 6.54
N LYS A 68 -7.46 -10.10 5.67
CA LYS A 68 -8.69 -10.87 5.71
C LYS A 68 -8.78 -11.65 7.01
N ASN A 69 -7.70 -12.29 7.42
CA ASN A 69 -7.69 -13.05 8.67
C ASN A 69 -7.86 -12.15 9.89
N ALA A 70 -7.43 -10.91 9.80
CA ALA A 70 -7.63 -9.93 10.88
C ALA A 70 -9.05 -9.35 10.88
N GLY A 71 -9.88 -9.72 9.91
CA GLY A 71 -11.25 -9.23 9.85
C GLY A 71 -11.41 -7.87 9.21
N LEU A 72 -10.36 -7.33 8.60
CA LEU A 72 -10.41 -6.00 7.99
C LEU A 72 -10.95 -6.04 6.57
N LEU A 73 -10.79 -7.16 5.89
CA LEU A 73 -11.28 -7.39 4.55
C LEU A 73 -12.13 -8.63 4.52
N SER A 74 -13.01 -8.70 3.55
CA SER A 74 -13.68 -9.92 3.17
C SER A 74 -13.58 -10.05 1.66
N TYR A 75 -13.93 -11.21 1.12
CA TYR A 75 -14.00 -11.37 -0.32
C TYR A 75 -15.11 -12.34 -0.66
N ARG A 76 -15.56 -12.23 -1.90
CA ARG A 76 -16.45 -13.23 -2.48
C ARG A 76 -15.86 -13.63 -3.82
N TRP A 77 -16.23 -14.84 -4.25
CA TRP A 77 -15.81 -15.33 -5.55
C TRP A 77 -16.71 -14.73 -6.61
N GLU A 78 -16.09 -14.21 -7.67
CA GLU A 78 -16.82 -13.66 -8.80
C GLU A 78 -16.54 -14.49 -10.03
N GLU A 79 -17.58 -14.82 -10.78
CA GLU A 79 -17.44 -15.56 -12.01
C GLU A 79 -16.68 -14.72 -13.03
N SER A 80 -15.85 -15.39 -13.80
CA SER A 80 -15.12 -14.75 -14.88
C SER A 80 -15.52 -15.43 -16.19
N PRO A 81 -15.98 -14.67 -17.19
CA PRO A 81 -16.40 -15.29 -18.46
C PRO A 81 -15.27 -15.99 -19.17
N GLN A 82 -14.04 -15.65 -18.90
CA GLN A 82 -12.89 -16.12 -19.65
C GLN A 82 -11.86 -16.83 -18.80
N GLY A 83 -12.23 -17.29 -17.63
CA GLY A 83 -11.28 -17.97 -16.80
C GLY A 83 -11.89 -18.40 -15.48
N PRO A 84 -11.05 -18.84 -14.55
CA PRO A 84 -11.55 -19.26 -13.26
C PRO A 84 -12.13 -18.10 -12.47
N PRO A 85 -13.00 -18.37 -11.51
CA PRO A 85 -13.54 -17.33 -10.64
C PRO A 85 -12.40 -16.59 -9.93
N ARG A 86 -12.64 -15.33 -9.63
CA ARG A 86 -11.67 -14.47 -8.97
C ARG A 86 -12.24 -13.93 -7.68
N LYS A 87 -11.35 -13.63 -6.73
CA LYS A 87 -11.75 -13.03 -5.47
C LYS A 87 -11.99 -11.54 -5.67
N TYR A 88 -13.14 -11.09 -5.22
CA TYR A 88 -13.53 -9.68 -5.26
C TYR A 88 -13.50 -9.20 -3.81
N TYR A 89 -12.53 -8.35 -3.52
CA TYR A 89 -12.26 -7.90 -2.14
C TYR A 89 -13.07 -6.68 -1.77
N GLU A 90 -13.45 -6.59 -0.51
CA GLU A 90 -14.14 -5.43 0.00
C GLU A 90 -13.76 -5.18 1.44
N LEU A 91 -13.90 -3.92 1.86
CA LEU A 91 -13.59 -3.50 3.21
C LEU A 91 -14.75 -3.89 4.13
N THR A 92 -14.43 -4.47 5.29
CA THR A 92 -15.46 -4.77 6.28
C THR A 92 -15.75 -3.51 7.11
N GLU A 93 -16.80 -3.56 7.94
CA GLU A 93 -17.06 -2.46 8.86
C GLU A 93 -15.90 -2.25 9.82
N LEU A 94 -15.32 -3.35 10.31
CA LEU A 94 -14.13 -3.24 11.15
C LEU A 94 -12.97 -2.60 10.37
N GLY A 95 -12.82 -2.97 9.10
CA GLY A 95 -11.79 -2.37 8.25
C GLY A 95 -11.97 -0.88 8.07
N LYS A 96 -13.22 -0.42 7.96
CA LYS A 96 -13.50 1.01 7.84
C LYS A 96 -13.11 1.77 9.10
N ILE A 97 -13.41 1.20 10.26
CA ILE A 97 -13.04 1.82 11.52
C ILE A 97 -11.52 1.86 11.67
N TYR A 98 -10.89 0.73 11.34
CA TYR A 98 -9.44 0.62 11.41
C TYR A 98 -8.75 1.63 10.47
N LEU A 99 -9.30 1.79 9.28
CA LEU A 99 -8.74 2.72 8.29
C LEU A 99 -8.78 4.16 8.80
N LYS A 100 -9.86 4.54 9.47
CA LYS A 100 -9.95 5.89 10.02
C LYS A 100 -8.85 6.17 11.04
N GLU A 101 -8.53 5.16 11.85
CA GLU A 101 -7.42 5.30 12.79
C GLU A 101 -6.09 5.41 12.08
N LEU A 102 -5.91 4.67 10.99
CA LEU A 102 -4.68 4.77 10.21
C LEU A 102 -4.58 6.11 9.48
N ASP A 103 -5.69 6.66 9.02
CA ASP A 103 -5.69 8.00 8.42
C ASP A 103 -5.15 9.04 9.41
N LYS A 104 -5.62 8.97 10.65
CA LYS A 104 -5.13 9.86 11.70
C LYS A 104 -3.65 9.64 11.95
N ALA A 105 -3.27 8.37 12.10
CA ALA A 105 -1.88 8.04 12.36
C ALA A 105 -0.96 8.53 11.25
N TRP A 106 -1.41 8.40 10.01
CA TRP A 106 -0.64 8.87 8.85
C TRP A 106 -0.43 10.38 8.91
N ASP A 107 -1.51 11.13 9.14
CA ASP A 107 -1.42 12.59 9.22
C ASP A 107 -0.49 13.03 10.34
N GLU A 108 -0.59 12.39 11.50
CA GLU A 108 0.28 12.70 12.62
C GLU A 108 1.73 12.37 12.33
N LEU A 109 1.96 11.24 11.66
CA LEU A 109 3.31 10.82 11.33
C LEU A 109 3.97 11.77 10.33
N VAL A 110 3.22 12.18 9.32
CA VAL A 110 3.71 13.14 8.33
C VAL A 110 4.10 14.45 9.03
N GLU A 111 3.26 14.92 9.92
CA GLU A 111 3.56 16.16 10.63
C GLU A 111 4.80 16.00 11.51
N SER A 112 4.90 14.89 12.23
CA SER A 112 6.06 14.65 13.09
C SER A 112 7.35 14.59 12.29
N VAL A 113 7.32 13.87 11.16
CA VAL A 113 8.50 13.76 10.30
C VAL A 113 8.87 15.13 9.72
N ASN A 114 7.86 15.90 9.30
CA ASN A 114 8.12 17.22 8.75
C ASN A 114 8.72 18.17 9.78
N GLN A 115 8.32 18.06 11.04
CA GLN A 115 8.93 18.86 12.09
C GLN A 115 10.42 18.52 12.26
N ILE A 116 10.73 17.22 12.22
CA ILE A 116 12.13 16.78 12.31
C ILE A 116 12.93 17.28 11.14
N ARG A 117 12.35 17.23 9.94
CA ARG A 117 12.99 17.70 8.73
C ARG A 117 12.98 19.21 8.62
N ASP A 118 12.34 19.89 9.55
CA ASP A 118 12.18 21.35 9.53
C ASP A 118 11.47 21.82 8.26
N ARG A 119 10.37 21.15 7.93
CA ARG A 119 9.56 21.49 6.76
C ARG A 119 8.14 21.82 7.17
N LYS A 120 7.66 22.88 6.59
CA LYS A 120 6.32 23.41 6.93
C LYS A 120 5.28 22.99 5.93
#